data_7eb68567e74a84a6029420efce772fd4
#
_entry.id   7eb68567e74a84a6029420efce772fd4
#
_cell.length_a   1.000
_cell.length_b   1.000
_cell.length_c   1.000
_cell.angle_alpha   90.00
_cell.angle_beta   90.00
_cell.angle_gamma   90.00
#
_symmetry.space_group_name_H-M   'P 1'
#
loop_
_entity.id
_entity.type
_entity.pdbx_description
1 polymer ?
#
loop_
_entity_poly.entity_id
_entity_poly.type
_entity_poly.pdbx_seq_one_letter_code
_entity_poly.pdbx_strand_id
1 'polypeptide(L)'
;MKRAYRDYYILKMDIRKYFNSIDKKKLYKILTRRIKDEKLLWLIRQILTAQKRQKGIEIGNYTSQTFANIYLNELDQYATRKLKVPFYYRYMDDIVILFKTKKDAKEALDKIEKFLKEHLELELNDKTNIFRGKQGVNFCGYKINENRMKVRDKGKKKFKKKVKKLLREIKNENLSSKDARIYLTGHLGYFNIANTYTLKKKNILLQDELLREKIIY
;
A
#
# COMPACT_ATOMS: atom_id res chain seq x y z
N MET A 1 -4.10 16.24 -3.19
CA MET A 1 -2.85 17.00 -3.32
C MET A 1 -3.05 18.42 -3.87
N LYS A 2 -3.79 18.66 -4.94
CA LYS A 2 -4.02 20.03 -5.49
C LYS A 2 -4.60 21.06 -4.50
N ARG A 3 -5.27 20.60 -3.42
CA ARG A 3 -5.87 21.46 -2.38
C ARG A 3 -4.98 21.70 -1.17
N ALA A 4 -3.80 21.05 -1.09
CA ALA A 4 -2.99 21.13 0.11
C ALA A 4 -2.19 22.44 0.18
N TYR A 5 -1.26 22.61 -0.76
CA TYR A 5 -0.35 23.76 -0.80
C TYR A 5 0.20 23.93 -2.23
N ARG A 6 0.57 25.18 -2.60
CA ARG A 6 1.23 25.47 -3.90
C ARG A 6 2.62 24.85 -3.95
N ASP A 7 3.40 24.96 -2.87
CA ASP A 7 4.66 24.26 -2.65
C ASP A 7 4.55 23.49 -1.33
N TYR A 8 4.89 22.21 -1.34
CA TYR A 8 4.77 21.36 -0.17
C TYR A 8 5.87 20.30 -0.13
N TYR A 9 6.10 19.77 1.06
CA TYR A 9 7.00 18.66 1.31
C TYR A 9 6.23 17.40 1.63
N ILE A 10 6.75 16.29 1.19
CA ILE A 10 6.22 14.96 1.45
C ILE A 10 7.17 14.29 2.43
N LEU A 11 6.65 13.90 3.58
CA LEU A 11 7.27 12.94 4.47
C LEU A 11 6.73 11.56 4.10
N LYS A 12 7.60 10.70 3.58
CA LYS A 12 7.27 9.31 3.31
C LYS A 12 8.00 8.43 4.30
N MET A 13 7.23 7.59 5.00
CA MET A 13 7.75 6.64 5.99
C MET A 13 7.31 5.22 5.63
N ASP A 14 8.14 4.29 6.03
CA ASP A 14 7.90 2.85 5.91
C ASP A 14 8.44 2.18 7.17
N ILE A 15 7.74 1.23 7.74
CA ILE A 15 8.15 0.59 8.98
C ILE A 15 9.01 -0.63 8.66
N ARG A 16 10.12 -0.74 9.36
CA ARG A 16 11.08 -1.81 9.15
C ARG A 16 10.48 -3.16 9.57
N LYS A 17 10.41 -4.10 8.60
CA LYS A 17 9.90 -5.48 8.82
C LYS A 17 8.61 -5.53 9.63
N TYR A 18 7.64 -4.67 9.30
CA TYR A 18 6.48 -4.34 10.11
C TYR A 18 5.81 -5.56 10.76
N PHE A 19 5.33 -6.53 9.97
CA PHE A 19 4.66 -7.73 10.48
C PHE A 19 5.52 -8.54 11.47
N ASN A 20 6.81 -8.59 11.25
CA ASN A 20 7.76 -9.31 12.12
C ASN A 20 8.11 -8.53 13.39
N SER A 21 7.85 -7.22 13.42
CA SER A 21 8.23 -6.34 14.53
C SER A 21 7.09 -6.08 15.51
N ILE A 22 5.85 -6.48 15.18
CA ILE A 22 4.68 -6.28 16.04
C ILE A 22 4.86 -7.05 17.36
N ASP A 23 4.83 -6.33 18.49
CA ASP A 23 4.82 -6.94 19.82
C ASP A 23 3.43 -7.49 20.14
N LYS A 24 3.33 -8.81 20.36
CA LYS A 24 2.07 -9.51 20.57
C LYS A 24 1.40 -9.14 21.89
N LYS A 25 2.20 -8.86 22.95
CA LYS A 25 1.65 -8.45 24.24
C LYS A 25 1.03 -7.06 24.16
N LYS A 26 1.72 -6.11 23.50
CA LYS A 26 1.19 -4.76 23.26
C LYS A 26 -0.05 -4.82 22.37
N LEU A 27 -0.02 -5.60 21.31
CA LEU A 27 -1.19 -5.79 20.44
C LEU A 27 -2.39 -6.33 21.23
N TYR A 28 -2.20 -7.36 22.04
CA TYR A 28 -3.27 -7.89 22.88
C TYR A 28 -3.81 -6.84 23.85
N LYS A 29 -2.93 -6.06 24.49
CA LYS A 29 -3.33 -4.94 25.37
C LYS A 29 -4.14 -3.87 24.63
N ILE A 30 -3.81 -3.56 23.37
CA ILE A 30 -4.57 -2.62 22.54
C ILE A 30 -5.97 -3.18 22.25
N LEU A 31 -6.07 -4.47 21.90
CA LEU A 31 -7.32 -5.14 21.60
C LEU A 31 -8.26 -5.20 22.82
N THR A 32 -7.74 -5.51 24.02
CA THR A 32 -8.54 -5.58 25.26
C THR A 32 -9.14 -4.26 25.71
N ARG A 33 -8.62 -3.12 25.22
CA ARG A 33 -9.24 -1.82 25.50
C ARG A 33 -10.62 -1.67 24.87
N ARG A 34 -10.87 -2.35 23.74
CA ARG A 34 -12.11 -2.23 22.95
C ARG A 34 -12.99 -3.49 22.98
N ILE A 35 -12.37 -4.64 23.02
CA ILE A 35 -13.06 -5.94 23.06
C ILE A 35 -13.22 -6.35 24.51
N LYS A 36 -14.46 -6.67 24.93
CA LYS A 36 -14.79 -7.09 26.29
C LYS A 36 -15.31 -8.53 26.36
N ASP A 37 -15.63 -9.13 25.22
CA ASP A 37 -16.05 -10.53 25.14
C ASP A 37 -14.89 -11.46 25.45
N GLU A 38 -15.04 -12.24 26.53
CA GLU A 38 -13.97 -13.11 27.04
C GLU A 38 -13.66 -14.27 26.09
N LYS A 39 -14.68 -14.82 25.41
CA LYS A 39 -14.49 -15.92 24.45
C LYS A 39 -13.69 -15.45 23.24
N LEU A 40 -14.03 -14.26 22.74
CA LEU A 40 -13.29 -13.65 21.64
C LEU A 40 -11.85 -13.30 22.07
N LEU A 41 -11.64 -12.75 23.26
CA LEU A 41 -10.31 -12.47 23.79
C LEU A 41 -9.49 -13.74 23.98
N TRP A 42 -10.10 -14.82 24.43
CA TRP A 42 -9.46 -16.12 24.50
C TRP A 42 -9.00 -16.61 23.12
N LEU A 43 -9.89 -16.56 22.13
CA LEU A 43 -9.57 -16.94 20.75
C LEU A 43 -8.41 -16.09 20.17
N ILE A 44 -8.47 -14.77 20.35
CA ILE A 44 -7.40 -13.87 19.92
C ILE A 44 -6.07 -14.26 20.58
N ARG A 45 -6.09 -14.58 21.87
CA ARG A 45 -4.91 -15.04 22.60
C ARG A 45 -4.35 -16.31 21.99
N GLN A 46 -5.18 -17.31 21.67
CA GLN A 46 -4.76 -18.55 21.00
C GLN A 46 -4.07 -18.24 19.67
N ILE A 47 -4.67 -17.39 18.83
CA ILE A 47 -4.11 -16.98 17.52
C ILE A 47 -2.73 -16.33 17.71
N LEU A 48 -2.59 -15.41 18.65
CA LEU A 48 -1.34 -14.70 18.89
C LEU A 48 -0.25 -15.56 19.49
N THR A 49 -0.60 -16.59 20.28
CA THR A 49 0.36 -17.49 20.95
C THR A 49 0.65 -18.76 20.17
N ALA A 50 -0.09 -19.05 19.08
CA ALA A 50 0.15 -20.21 18.21
C ALA A 50 1.61 -20.34 17.77
N GLN A 51 2.32 -19.22 17.62
CA GLN A 51 3.77 -19.20 17.45
C GLN A 51 4.46 -18.82 18.76
N LYS A 52 5.46 -19.57 19.15
CA LYS A 52 6.26 -19.34 20.37
C LYS A 52 7.07 -18.02 20.40
N ARG A 53 7.14 -17.28 19.28
CA ARG A 53 7.86 -16.01 19.19
C ARG A 53 7.08 -14.90 19.90
N GLN A 54 7.77 -14.07 20.67
CA GLN A 54 7.17 -12.91 21.36
C GLN A 54 6.77 -11.80 20.38
N LYS A 55 7.56 -11.58 19.34
CA LYS A 55 7.30 -10.59 18.28
C LYS A 55 6.95 -11.26 16.96
N GLY A 56 6.18 -10.55 16.17
CA GLY A 56 5.76 -10.92 14.83
C GLY A 56 4.43 -11.65 14.76
N ILE A 57 3.69 -11.32 13.71
CA ILE A 57 2.46 -11.99 13.29
C ILE A 57 2.65 -12.56 11.88
N GLU A 58 1.96 -13.64 11.56
CA GLU A 58 2.15 -14.35 10.29
C GLU A 58 1.66 -13.54 9.09
N ILE A 59 2.49 -13.49 8.05
CA ILE A 59 2.08 -12.92 6.77
C ILE A 59 1.22 -13.95 6.02
N GLY A 60 0.07 -13.53 5.51
CA GLY A 60 -0.85 -14.38 4.75
C GLY A 60 -2.13 -14.76 5.50
N ASN A 61 -2.14 -14.70 6.82
CA ASN A 61 -3.36 -14.90 7.60
C ASN A 61 -4.26 -13.66 7.51
N TYR A 62 -5.56 -13.88 7.33
CA TYR A 62 -6.55 -12.79 7.25
C TYR A 62 -6.57 -11.93 8.52
N THR A 63 -6.51 -12.56 9.70
CA THR A 63 -6.47 -11.88 10.99
C THR A 63 -5.24 -11.01 11.17
N SER A 64 -4.10 -11.40 10.60
CA SER A 64 -2.85 -10.65 10.71
C SER A 64 -2.93 -9.26 10.07
N GLN A 65 -3.63 -9.12 8.95
CA GLN A 65 -3.83 -7.81 8.32
C GLN A 65 -4.66 -6.87 9.21
N THR A 66 -5.71 -7.42 9.82
CA THR A 66 -6.56 -6.69 10.77
C THR A 66 -5.76 -6.29 12.01
N PHE A 67 -5.02 -7.21 12.60
CA PHE A 67 -4.18 -6.95 13.77
C PHE A 67 -3.09 -5.92 13.49
N ALA A 68 -2.43 -6.00 12.35
CA ALA A 68 -1.48 -5.00 11.91
C ALA A 68 -2.13 -3.60 11.80
N ASN A 69 -3.28 -3.49 11.17
CA ASN A 69 -3.98 -2.21 11.07
C ASN A 69 -4.40 -1.65 12.43
N ILE A 70 -4.85 -2.49 13.35
CA ILE A 70 -5.21 -2.09 14.72
C ILE A 70 -3.96 -1.63 15.49
N TYR A 71 -2.84 -2.30 15.34
CA TYR A 71 -1.59 -1.93 16.00
C TYR A 71 -1.09 -0.54 15.60
N LEU A 72 -1.08 -0.24 14.28
CA LEU A 72 -0.70 1.08 13.78
C LEU A 72 -1.79 2.15 13.93
N ASN A 73 -3.02 1.81 14.27
CA ASN A 73 -4.03 2.81 14.60
C ASN A 73 -3.61 3.69 15.79
N GLU A 74 -2.79 3.21 16.71
CA GLU A 74 -2.21 4.04 17.78
C GLU A 74 -1.37 5.21 17.19
N LEU A 75 -0.60 4.93 16.12
CA LEU A 75 0.12 5.98 15.40
C LEU A 75 -0.85 6.90 14.65
N ASP A 76 -1.93 6.37 14.04
CA ASP A 76 -2.93 7.19 13.35
C ASP A 76 -3.55 8.21 14.33
N GLN A 77 -3.93 7.74 15.53
CA GLN A 77 -4.49 8.62 16.58
C GLN A 77 -3.46 9.65 17.07
N TYR A 78 -2.20 9.24 17.24
CA TYR A 78 -1.13 10.15 17.64
C TYR A 78 -0.89 11.23 16.58
N ALA A 79 -0.70 10.84 15.33
CA ALA A 79 -0.42 11.75 14.23
C ALA A 79 -1.58 12.74 13.97
N THR A 80 -2.82 12.24 13.96
CA THR A 80 -3.98 13.06 13.60
C THR A 80 -4.51 13.88 14.77
N ARG A 81 -4.56 13.34 15.99
CA ARG A 81 -5.18 14.00 17.15
C ARG A 81 -4.18 14.76 18.02
N LYS A 82 -2.97 14.22 18.24
CA LYS A 82 -1.95 14.84 19.07
C LYS A 82 -1.05 15.77 18.29
N LEU A 83 -0.43 15.28 17.20
CA LEU A 83 0.41 16.11 16.35
C LEU A 83 -0.39 16.98 15.39
N LYS A 84 -1.68 16.67 15.17
CA LYS A 84 -2.58 17.40 14.26
C LYS A 84 -1.96 17.61 12.88
N VAL A 85 -1.29 16.58 12.34
CA VAL A 85 -0.69 16.67 11.01
C VAL A 85 -1.77 16.92 9.96
N PRO A 86 -1.55 17.82 8.99
CA PRO A 86 -2.63 18.34 8.15
C PRO A 86 -3.17 17.34 7.13
N PHE A 87 -2.29 16.53 6.54
CA PHE A 87 -2.66 15.54 5.51
C PHE A 87 -1.93 14.23 5.75
N TYR A 88 -2.61 13.28 6.37
CA TYR A 88 -2.10 11.97 6.73
C TYR A 88 -2.76 10.89 5.90
N TYR A 89 -1.94 10.04 5.25
CA TYR A 89 -2.39 8.91 4.45
C TYR A 89 -1.58 7.68 4.84
N ARG A 90 -2.24 6.59 5.14
CA ARG A 90 -1.60 5.31 5.45
C ARG A 90 -2.26 4.16 4.68
N TYR A 91 -1.45 3.29 4.18
CA TYR A 91 -1.84 1.99 3.65
C TYR A 91 -0.90 0.94 4.24
N MET A 92 -1.40 0.17 5.22
CA MET A 92 -0.61 -0.75 6.04
C MET A 92 0.56 0.00 6.72
N ASP A 93 1.80 -0.37 6.42
CA ASP A 93 3.05 0.24 6.90
C ASP A 93 3.57 1.40 6.02
N ASP A 94 2.96 1.62 4.87
CA ASP A 94 3.32 2.71 3.95
C ASP A 94 2.57 4.01 4.34
N ILE A 95 3.30 5.01 4.82
CA ILE A 95 2.76 6.26 5.37
C ILE A 95 3.25 7.45 4.57
N VAL A 96 2.34 8.36 4.24
CA VAL A 96 2.60 9.62 3.53
C VAL A 96 1.93 10.76 4.27
N ILE A 97 2.71 11.80 4.60
CA ILE A 97 2.20 13.02 5.22
C ILE A 97 2.67 14.23 4.40
N LEU A 98 1.78 15.22 4.22
CA LEU A 98 2.13 16.44 3.49
C LEU A 98 2.28 17.60 4.46
N PHE A 99 3.33 18.39 4.29
CA PHE A 99 3.64 19.56 5.10
C PHE A 99 3.89 20.78 4.23
N LYS A 100 3.63 21.97 4.78
CA LYS A 100 3.94 23.24 4.10
C LYS A 100 5.44 23.49 4.04
N THR A 101 6.18 23.17 5.10
CA THR A 101 7.62 23.40 5.18
C THR A 101 8.41 22.12 5.43
N LYS A 102 9.67 22.11 5.05
CA LYS A 102 10.60 21.01 5.35
C LYS A 102 10.88 20.90 6.84
N LYS A 103 10.85 22.02 7.57
CA LYS A 103 11.06 22.08 9.02
C LYS A 103 9.95 21.32 9.74
N ASP A 104 8.68 21.63 9.43
CA ASP A 104 7.52 20.95 10.06
C ASP A 104 7.55 19.43 9.77
N ALA A 105 7.94 19.04 8.55
CA ALA A 105 8.08 17.64 8.18
C ALA A 105 9.15 16.92 9.01
N LYS A 106 10.28 17.60 9.30
CA LYS A 106 11.38 17.07 10.09
C LYS A 106 10.99 16.94 11.58
N GLU A 107 10.39 17.99 12.14
CA GLU A 107 9.89 17.96 13.52
C GLU A 107 8.83 16.87 13.74
N ALA A 108 7.93 16.67 12.77
CA ALA A 108 6.93 15.61 12.83
C ALA A 108 7.58 14.22 12.73
N LEU A 109 8.60 14.07 11.87
CA LEU A 109 9.35 12.82 11.75
C LEU A 109 9.99 12.44 13.09
N ASP A 110 10.72 13.36 13.72
CA ASP A 110 11.40 13.11 15.00
C ASP A 110 10.41 12.69 16.10
N LYS A 111 9.25 13.37 16.18
CA LYS A 111 8.18 13.03 17.13
C LYS A 111 7.53 11.68 16.85
N ILE A 112 7.30 11.35 15.58
CA ILE A 112 6.72 10.06 15.17
C ILE A 112 7.70 8.92 15.45
N GLU A 113 8.98 9.10 15.14
CA GLU A 113 10.01 8.09 15.39
C GLU A 113 10.13 7.78 16.88
N LYS A 114 10.15 8.82 17.71
CA LYS A 114 10.12 8.68 19.17
C LYS A 114 8.88 7.92 19.65
N PHE A 115 7.70 8.28 19.15
CA PHE A 115 6.45 7.60 19.49
C PHE A 115 6.47 6.12 19.10
N LEU A 116 6.90 5.80 17.87
CA LEU A 116 6.99 4.43 17.40
C LEU A 116 7.91 3.59 18.28
N LYS A 117 9.09 4.11 18.64
CA LYS A 117 10.06 3.44 19.48
C LYS A 117 9.55 3.21 20.90
N GLU A 118 9.02 4.23 21.55
CA GLU A 118 8.62 4.18 22.96
C GLU A 118 7.30 3.43 23.18
N HIS A 119 6.31 3.62 22.31
CA HIS A 119 4.96 3.08 22.53
C HIS A 119 4.72 1.77 21.79
N LEU A 120 5.28 1.62 20.58
CA LEU A 120 5.01 0.47 19.72
C LEU A 120 6.22 -0.44 19.51
N GLU A 121 7.41 -0.08 20.00
CA GLU A 121 8.66 -0.82 19.75
C GLU A 121 8.92 -1.09 18.28
N LEU A 122 8.55 -0.11 17.43
CA LEU A 122 8.74 -0.15 16.00
C LEU A 122 9.84 0.82 15.56
N GLU A 123 10.54 0.47 14.49
CA GLU A 123 11.58 1.28 13.87
C GLU A 123 11.17 1.65 12.44
N LEU A 124 11.56 2.86 12.01
CA LEU A 124 11.41 3.28 10.63
C LEU A 124 12.47 2.60 9.74
N ASN A 125 12.12 2.42 8.48
CA ASN A 125 13.03 1.91 7.46
C ASN A 125 13.95 3.05 6.98
N ASP A 126 15.19 2.73 6.60
CA ASP A 126 16.18 3.65 6.03
C ASP A 126 15.70 4.38 4.75
N LYS A 127 14.61 3.90 4.14
CA LYS A 127 13.95 4.55 3.01
C LYS A 127 13.04 5.72 3.40
N THR A 128 12.87 5.99 4.69
CA THR A 128 12.14 7.16 5.18
C THR A 128 12.82 8.43 4.66
N ASN A 129 12.04 9.32 4.03
CA ASN A 129 12.60 10.49 3.37
C ASN A 129 11.61 11.65 3.32
N ILE A 130 12.18 12.87 3.31
CA ILE A 130 11.46 14.13 3.12
C ILE A 130 11.91 14.76 1.81
N PHE A 131 10.97 15.01 0.91
CA PHE A 131 11.26 15.57 -0.40
C PHE A 131 10.17 16.53 -0.88
N ARG A 132 10.46 17.34 -1.90
CA ARG A 132 9.49 18.29 -2.47
C ARG A 132 8.37 17.56 -3.21
N GLY A 133 7.13 18.05 -3.06
CA GLY A 133 5.93 17.48 -3.67
C GLY A 133 5.98 17.35 -5.19
N LYS A 134 6.68 18.27 -5.88
CA LYS A 134 6.89 18.22 -7.34
C LYS A 134 7.53 16.92 -7.83
N GLN A 135 8.34 16.24 -7.00
CA GLN A 135 8.96 14.96 -7.36
C GLN A 135 7.94 13.82 -7.45
N GLY A 136 6.78 13.99 -6.80
CA GLY A 136 5.77 12.97 -6.66
C GLY A 136 6.16 11.82 -5.73
N VAL A 137 5.16 11.17 -5.17
CA VAL A 137 5.31 10.07 -4.21
C VAL A 137 4.87 8.74 -4.81
N ASN A 138 5.60 7.68 -4.48
CA ASN A 138 5.16 6.32 -4.75
C ASN A 138 4.26 5.85 -3.59
N PHE A 139 2.98 5.60 -3.86
CA PHE A 139 2.00 5.15 -2.87
C PHE A 139 1.00 4.19 -3.51
N CYS A 140 0.66 3.09 -2.84
CA CYS A 140 -0.30 2.08 -3.32
C CYS A 140 -0.07 1.61 -4.76
N GLY A 141 1.20 1.50 -5.19
CA GLY A 141 1.54 1.05 -6.55
C GLY A 141 1.54 2.14 -7.63
N TYR A 142 1.20 3.37 -7.28
CA TYR A 142 1.20 4.52 -8.19
C TYR A 142 2.32 5.51 -7.86
N LYS A 143 2.75 6.27 -8.85
CA LYS A 143 3.51 7.51 -8.68
C LYS A 143 2.57 8.69 -8.84
N ILE A 144 2.36 9.43 -7.76
CA ILE A 144 1.35 10.48 -7.64
C ILE A 144 2.05 11.83 -7.46
N ASN A 145 1.70 12.82 -8.26
CA ASN A 145 2.05 14.21 -8.06
C ASN A 145 0.82 15.12 -8.25
N GLU A 146 1.01 16.44 -8.20
CA GLU A 146 -0.08 17.42 -8.31
C GLU A 146 -0.92 17.28 -9.58
N ASN A 147 -0.28 16.96 -10.71
CA ASN A 147 -0.89 17.02 -12.02
C ASN A 147 -1.37 15.66 -12.53
N ARG A 148 -0.78 14.57 -12.04
CA ARG A 148 -1.02 13.25 -12.62
C ARG A 148 -0.72 12.10 -11.65
N MET A 149 -1.43 11.03 -11.85
CA MET A 149 -1.20 9.74 -11.21
C MET A 149 -0.81 8.71 -12.29
N LYS A 150 0.35 8.09 -12.14
CA LYS A 150 0.87 7.08 -13.07
C LYS A 150 1.07 5.75 -12.34
N VAL A 151 0.82 4.65 -13.02
CA VAL A 151 1.26 3.33 -12.53
C VAL A 151 2.79 3.29 -12.46
N ARG A 152 3.35 2.72 -11.39
CA ARG A 152 4.80 2.56 -11.23
C ARG A 152 5.39 1.71 -12.35
N ASP A 153 6.65 1.99 -12.73
CA ASP A 153 7.31 1.30 -13.84
C ASP A 153 7.42 -0.22 -13.62
N LYS A 154 7.59 -0.67 -12.38
CA LYS A 154 7.54 -2.11 -12.03
C LYS A 154 6.18 -2.73 -12.40
N GLY A 155 5.08 -2.05 -12.10
CA GLY A 155 3.73 -2.49 -12.48
C GLY A 155 3.52 -2.56 -13.98
N LYS A 156 3.99 -1.51 -14.71
CA LYS A 156 3.93 -1.48 -16.18
C LYS A 156 4.75 -2.61 -16.82
N LYS A 157 5.98 -2.86 -16.32
CA LYS A 157 6.83 -3.96 -16.81
C LYS A 157 6.16 -5.32 -16.58
N LYS A 158 5.58 -5.53 -15.37
CA LYS A 158 4.85 -6.79 -15.05
C LYS A 158 3.65 -6.99 -15.97
N PHE A 159 2.86 -5.93 -16.19
CA PHE A 159 1.72 -5.97 -17.09
C PHE A 159 2.12 -6.32 -18.53
N LYS A 160 3.11 -5.62 -19.11
CA LYS A 160 3.62 -5.88 -20.45
C LYS A 160 4.11 -7.33 -20.59
N LYS A 161 4.83 -7.87 -19.58
CA LYS A 161 5.29 -9.26 -19.59
C LYS A 161 4.12 -10.24 -19.58
N LYS A 162 3.07 -9.93 -18.81
CA LYS A 162 1.86 -10.75 -18.75
C LYS A 162 1.10 -10.75 -20.07
N VAL A 163 0.91 -9.59 -20.68
CA VAL A 163 0.29 -9.46 -22.02
C VAL A 163 1.05 -10.30 -23.03
N LYS A 164 2.38 -10.16 -23.12
CA LYS A 164 3.22 -10.96 -24.04
C LYS A 164 3.08 -12.47 -23.81
N LYS A 165 2.95 -12.90 -22.53
CA LYS A 165 2.74 -14.32 -22.22
C LYS A 165 1.39 -14.80 -22.75
N LEU A 166 0.31 -14.06 -22.44
CA LEU A 166 -1.04 -14.42 -22.90
C LEU A 166 -1.14 -14.48 -24.43
N LEU A 167 -0.50 -13.57 -25.15
CA LEU A 167 -0.44 -13.58 -26.61
C LEU A 167 0.23 -14.85 -27.17
N ARG A 168 1.29 -15.33 -26.52
CA ARG A 168 1.94 -16.59 -26.91
C ARG A 168 1.03 -17.80 -26.67
N GLU A 169 0.35 -17.83 -25.51
CA GLU A 169 -0.58 -18.94 -25.20
C GLU A 169 -1.76 -18.97 -26.18
N ILE A 170 -2.28 -17.81 -26.61
CA ILE A 170 -3.32 -17.74 -27.65
C ILE A 170 -2.78 -18.23 -28.99
N LYS A 171 -1.57 -17.79 -29.38
CA LYS A 171 -0.94 -18.23 -30.63
C LYS A 171 -0.69 -19.74 -30.68
N ASN A 172 -0.38 -20.35 -29.54
CA ASN A 172 -0.15 -21.78 -29.39
C ASN A 172 -1.45 -22.58 -29.17
N GLU A 173 -2.61 -21.91 -29.28
CA GLU A 173 -3.95 -22.51 -29.07
C GLU A 173 -4.19 -23.07 -27.64
N ASN A 174 -3.30 -22.79 -26.70
CA ASN A 174 -3.42 -23.22 -25.30
C ASN A 174 -4.43 -22.39 -24.50
N LEU A 175 -4.85 -21.20 -24.97
CA LEU A 175 -5.73 -20.30 -24.28
C LEU A 175 -6.67 -19.58 -25.25
N SER A 176 -7.97 -19.59 -24.95
CA SER A 176 -8.93 -18.84 -25.77
C SER A 176 -8.74 -17.32 -25.59
N SER A 177 -9.05 -16.55 -26.64
CA SER A 177 -9.04 -15.07 -26.55
C SER A 177 -10.00 -14.54 -25.50
N LYS A 178 -11.12 -15.25 -25.25
CA LYS A 178 -12.11 -14.93 -24.21
C LYS A 178 -11.50 -15.04 -22.81
N ASP A 179 -10.82 -16.16 -22.51
CA ASP A 179 -10.20 -16.37 -21.20
C ASP A 179 -9.03 -15.40 -20.97
N ALA A 180 -8.22 -15.14 -21.98
CA ALA A 180 -7.16 -14.14 -21.91
C ALA A 180 -7.72 -12.74 -21.56
N ARG A 181 -8.88 -12.37 -22.11
CA ARG A 181 -9.56 -11.11 -21.81
C ARG A 181 -10.03 -11.06 -20.36
N ILE A 182 -10.61 -12.13 -19.83
CA ILE A 182 -11.00 -12.23 -18.40
C ILE A 182 -9.77 -12.02 -17.50
N TYR A 183 -8.66 -12.69 -17.78
CA TYR A 183 -7.40 -12.52 -17.03
C TYR A 183 -6.87 -11.08 -17.08
N LEU A 184 -7.05 -10.36 -18.19
CA LEU A 184 -6.61 -8.96 -18.30
C LEU A 184 -7.54 -7.97 -17.60
N THR A 185 -8.84 -8.26 -17.47
CA THR A 185 -9.83 -7.35 -16.92
C THR A 185 -9.47 -6.90 -15.49
N GLY A 186 -9.06 -7.83 -14.63
CA GLY A 186 -8.61 -7.50 -13.27
C GLY A 186 -7.39 -6.57 -13.24
N HIS A 187 -6.47 -6.71 -14.21
CA HIS A 187 -5.33 -5.79 -14.33
C HIS A 187 -5.71 -4.45 -14.92
N LEU A 188 -6.66 -4.42 -15.85
CA LEU A 188 -7.16 -3.18 -16.46
C LEU A 188 -7.86 -2.28 -15.43
N GLY A 189 -8.58 -2.85 -14.44
CA GLY A 189 -9.15 -2.11 -13.33
C GLY A 189 -8.10 -1.29 -12.57
N TYR A 190 -6.96 -1.91 -12.23
CA TYR A 190 -5.83 -1.22 -11.60
C TYR A 190 -5.27 -0.07 -12.46
N PHE A 191 -5.22 -0.25 -13.79
CA PHE A 191 -4.76 0.79 -14.71
C PHE A 191 -5.80 1.89 -14.94
N ASN A 192 -7.11 1.64 -14.71
CA ASN A 192 -8.18 2.63 -14.92
C ASN A 192 -8.10 3.80 -13.92
N ILE A 193 -7.57 3.56 -12.72
CA ILE A 193 -7.43 4.57 -11.67
C ILE A 193 -6.38 5.64 -12.03
N ALA A 194 -5.41 5.31 -12.89
CA ALA A 194 -4.29 6.17 -13.24
C ALA A 194 -4.40 6.74 -14.67
N ASN A 195 -3.63 7.79 -14.95
CA ASN A 195 -3.51 8.37 -16.29
C ASN A 195 -2.72 7.42 -17.22
N THR A 196 -3.39 6.39 -17.73
CA THR A 196 -2.79 5.30 -18.51
C THR A 196 -3.33 5.17 -19.92
N TYR A 197 -4.01 6.20 -20.43
CA TYR A 197 -4.62 6.18 -21.77
C TYR A 197 -3.65 5.68 -22.86
N THR A 198 -2.47 6.31 -22.97
CA THR A 198 -1.46 5.93 -23.98
C THR A 198 -0.94 4.49 -23.79
N LEU A 199 -0.80 4.04 -22.53
CA LEU A 199 -0.36 2.68 -22.23
C LEU A 199 -1.43 1.66 -22.64
N LYS A 200 -2.69 1.96 -22.38
CA LYS A 200 -3.83 1.13 -22.79
C LYS A 200 -3.93 1.08 -24.31
N LYS A 201 -3.94 2.23 -24.98
CA LYS A 201 -4.04 2.33 -26.45
C LYS A 201 -2.96 1.47 -27.12
N LYS A 202 -1.68 1.58 -26.69
CA LYS A 202 -0.59 0.75 -27.25
C LYS A 202 -0.74 -0.74 -27.00
N ASN A 203 -1.32 -1.16 -25.87
CA ASN A 203 -1.47 -2.59 -25.57
C ASN A 203 -2.82 -3.15 -26.06
N ILE A 204 -3.84 -2.29 -26.22
CA ILE A 204 -5.14 -2.64 -26.81
C ILE A 204 -5.00 -2.75 -28.34
N LEU A 205 -4.24 -1.87 -28.99
CA LEU A 205 -3.97 -1.99 -30.43
C LEU A 205 -3.22 -3.30 -30.77
N LEU A 206 -2.35 -3.77 -29.85
CA LEU A 206 -1.79 -5.14 -29.94
C LEU A 206 -2.84 -6.25 -29.70
N GLN A 207 -3.93 -5.93 -28.98
CA GLN A 207 -5.08 -6.82 -28.79
C GLN A 207 -6.03 -6.78 -29.99
N ASP A 208 -6.23 -5.61 -30.60
CA ASP A 208 -7.09 -5.45 -31.78
C ASP A 208 -6.53 -6.16 -33.02
N GLU A 209 -5.20 -6.23 -33.17
CA GLU A 209 -4.56 -7.04 -34.22
C GLU A 209 -4.85 -8.55 -34.06
N LEU A 210 -4.96 -9.02 -32.82
CA LEU A 210 -5.26 -10.44 -32.50
C LEU A 210 -6.76 -10.72 -32.39
N LEU A 211 -7.59 -9.68 -32.12
CA LEU A 211 -9.03 -9.77 -32.02
C LEU A 211 -9.72 -9.49 -33.35
N ARG A 212 -9.07 -8.81 -34.30
CA ARG A 212 -9.61 -8.57 -35.64
C ARG A 212 -9.69 -9.83 -36.49
N GLU A 213 -8.91 -10.86 -36.21
CA GLU A 213 -9.03 -12.12 -36.93
C GLU A 213 -10.23 -13.00 -36.54
N LYS A 214 -10.99 -12.66 -35.45
CA LYS A 214 -12.17 -13.45 -35.02
C LYS A 214 -13.33 -12.66 -34.42
N ILE A 215 -13.56 -11.42 -34.84
CA ILE A 215 -14.86 -10.72 -34.62
C ILE A 215 -15.47 -10.44 -36.00
N ILE A 216 -15.79 -11.47 -36.66
CA ILE A 216 -16.94 -11.54 -37.56
C ILE A 216 -17.84 -12.61 -36.95
N TYR A 217 -18.91 -12.17 -36.36
CA TYR A 217 -20.16 -12.68 -35.85
C TYR A 217 -20.44 -12.24 -34.40
#